data_0e3d9b053c9cb3d1499e5d941e3155e4
#
_entry.id   0e3d9b053c9cb3d1499e5d941e3155e4
#
_cell.length_a   1.000
_cell.length_b   1.000
_cell.length_c   1.000
_cell.angle_alpha   90.00
_cell.angle_beta   90.00
_cell.angle_gamma   90.00
#
_symmetry.space_group_name_H-M   'P 1'
#
loop_
_entity.id
_entity.type
_entity.pdbx_description
1 polymer ?
#
loop_
_entity_poly.entity_id
_entity_poly.type
_entity_poly.pdbx_seq_one_letter_code
_entity_poly.pdbx_strand_id
1 'polypeptide(L)'
;MAAEADQPALTATGSTSFYTHSTALSTHGASSLCITSLTYPHLHLRLPSAEDAAALLRLFTDYRNIQYDKSCTGLDSADAIDHLIKQWQVVNLPLQRVNIVVVIDGKTVGTGGLGWIGRRKTDGKLIGDAGLMLETDFRNSGYGYESLCMVIDHGFCVLGMDEVHIACVDANAAFKGLMNRKLGFQAERIEDKMFGNEWIWRITKEVWAESPHSAQGRA
;
A
#
# COMPACT_ATOMS: atom_id res chain seq x y z
N MET A 1 19.45 0.49 -34.21
CA MET A 1 18.32 0.62 -33.26
C MET A 1 17.93 -0.76 -32.85
N ALA A 2 18.34 -1.21 -31.67
CA ALA A 2 17.84 -2.46 -31.11
C ALA A 2 16.37 -2.24 -30.75
N ALA A 3 15.47 -3.09 -31.22
CA ALA A 3 14.08 -3.12 -30.79
C ALA A 3 14.08 -3.32 -29.28
N GLU A 4 13.58 -2.34 -28.52
CA GLU A 4 13.24 -2.54 -27.10
C GLU A 4 12.29 -3.73 -27.06
N ALA A 5 12.76 -4.83 -26.49
CA ALA A 5 11.93 -6.00 -26.27
C ALA A 5 10.78 -5.56 -25.37
N ASP A 6 9.56 -5.74 -25.87
CA ASP A 6 8.31 -5.48 -25.16
C ASP A 6 8.37 -6.24 -23.80
N GLN A 7 8.60 -5.51 -22.71
CA GLN A 7 8.66 -6.15 -21.40
C GLN A 7 7.26 -6.63 -21.03
N PRO A 8 7.09 -7.90 -20.65
CA PRO A 8 5.77 -8.44 -20.40
C PRO A 8 5.08 -7.67 -19.27
N ALA A 9 3.82 -7.34 -19.45
CA ALA A 9 2.98 -6.81 -18.41
C ALA A 9 2.91 -7.82 -17.25
N LEU A 10 2.99 -7.32 -16.00
CA LEU A 10 2.68 -8.16 -14.85
C LEU A 10 1.16 -8.39 -14.82
N THR A 11 0.73 -9.61 -15.09
CA THR A 11 -0.69 -9.97 -15.07
C THR A 11 -0.90 -11.11 -14.08
N ALA A 12 -1.82 -10.93 -13.14
CA ALA A 12 -2.23 -11.95 -12.18
C ALA A 12 -3.71 -11.78 -11.81
N THR A 13 -4.42 -12.89 -11.73
CA THR A 13 -5.80 -12.93 -11.27
C THR A 13 -5.99 -14.13 -10.36
N GLY A 14 -6.65 -13.95 -9.24
CA GLY A 14 -6.84 -15.04 -8.28
C GLY A 14 -7.81 -14.71 -7.15
N SER A 15 -8.03 -15.73 -6.33
CA SER A 15 -8.81 -15.66 -5.10
C SER A 15 -8.04 -16.33 -3.98
N THR A 16 -8.07 -15.73 -2.82
CA THR A 16 -7.51 -16.28 -1.57
C THR A 16 -8.64 -16.55 -0.58
N SER A 17 -8.29 -16.94 0.64
CA SER A 17 -9.27 -17.13 1.73
C SER A 17 -9.94 -15.84 2.19
N PHE A 18 -9.38 -14.65 1.88
CA PHE A 18 -9.94 -13.39 2.38
C PHE A 18 -10.04 -12.26 1.35
N TYR A 19 -9.50 -12.41 0.13
CA TYR A 19 -9.70 -11.44 -0.96
C TYR A 19 -9.64 -12.08 -2.34
N THR A 20 -10.23 -11.39 -3.33
CA THR A 20 -10.00 -11.64 -4.75
C THR A 20 -9.14 -10.53 -5.33
N HIS A 21 -8.35 -10.83 -6.37
CA HIS A 21 -7.54 -9.83 -7.04
C HIS A 21 -7.51 -9.99 -8.54
N SER A 22 -7.37 -8.86 -9.23
CA SER A 22 -7.04 -8.77 -10.64
C SER A 22 -5.99 -7.67 -10.80
N THR A 23 -4.85 -8.01 -11.37
CA THR A 23 -3.71 -7.11 -11.54
C THR A 23 -3.20 -7.21 -12.97
N ALA A 24 -3.10 -6.08 -13.66
CA ALA A 24 -2.48 -5.95 -14.96
C ALA A 24 -1.69 -4.63 -14.98
N LEU A 25 -0.38 -4.72 -14.78
CA LEU A 25 0.52 -3.56 -14.76
C LEU A 25 1.36 -3.54 -16.04
N SER A 26 1.32 -2.46 -16.79
CA SER A 26 1.98 -2.32 -18.08
C SER A 26 2.69 -0.96 -18.19
N THR A 27 3.85 -0.95 -18.83
CA THR A 27 4.59 0.29 -19.17
C THR A 27 4.04 1.01 -20.41
N HIS A 28 3.33 0.29 -21.28
CA HIS A 28 2.89 0.78 -22.60
C HIS A 28 1.37 0.76 -22.80
N GLY A 29 0.61 0.42 -21.77
CA GLY A 29 -0.86 0.33 -21.86
C GLY A 29 -1.55 0.75 -20.60
N ALA A 30 -2.88 0.66 -20.59
CA ALA A 30 -3.67 0.90 -19.40
C ALA A 30 -3.34 -0.15 -18.34
N SER A 31 -2.95 0.31 -17.16
CA SER A 31 -2.76 -0.55 -16.00
C SER A 31 -4.05 -0.63 -15.18
N SER A 32 -4.33 -1.78 -14.61
CA SER A 32 -5.43 -2.00 -13.68
C SER A 32 -4.98 -2.84 -12.50
N LEU A 33 -5.54 -2.55 -11.36
CA LEU A 33 -5.42 -3.35 -10.15
C LEU A 33 -6.72 -3.20 -9.38
N CYS A 34 -7.28 -4.33 -8.95
CA CYS A 34 -8.41 -4.36 -8.03
C CYS A 34 -8.21 -5.54 -7.06
N ILE A 35 -8.26 -5.26 -5.77
CA ILE A 35 -8.24 -6.26 -4.70
C ILE A 35 -9.51 -6.03 -3.88
N THR A 36 -10.38 -7.04 -3.80
CA THR A 36 -11.68 -6.94 -3.10
C THR A 36 -11.68 -7.86 -1.90
N SER A 37 -11.98 -7.33 -0.72
CA SER A 37 -12.10 -8.12 0.50
C SER A 37 -13.31 -9.05 0.43
N LEU A 38 -13.14 -10.29 0.88
CA LEU A 38 -14.24 -11.24 1.11
C LEU A 38 -14.88 -11.03 2.48
N THR A 39 -14.13 -10.50 3.45
CA THR A 39 -14.63 -10.15 4.79
C THR A 39 -15.51 -8.92 4.77
N TYR A 40 -15.13 -7.92 3.97
CA TYR A 40 -15.85 -6.66 3.77
C TYR A 40 -16.09 -6.46 2.25
N PRO A 41 -17.14 -7.06 1.65
CA PRO A 41 -17.33 -7.05 0.18
C PRO A 41 -17.47 -5.65 -0.45
N HIS A 42 -17.75 -4.63 0.35
CA HIS A 42 -17.82 -3.23 -0.05
C HIS A 42 -16.46 -2.50 0.04
N LEU A 43 -15.44 -3.16 0.58
CA LEU A 43 -14.06 -2.67 0.65
C LEU A 43 -13.25 -3.22 -0.52
N HIS A 44 -12.68 -2.33 -1.31
CA HIS A 44 -11.70 -2.71 -2.33
C HIS A 44 -10.57 -1.69 -2.45
N LEU A 45 -9.45 -2.19 -2.94
CA LEU A 45 -8.24 -1.42 -3.24
C LEU A 45 -8.06 -1.42 -4.76
N ARG A 46 -7.81 -0.24 -5.34
CA ARG A 46 -7.57 -0.11 -6.79
C ARG A 46 -6.54 0.97 -7.10
N LEU A 47 -6.03 0.98 -8.32
CA LEU A 47 -5.21 2.10 -8.78
C LEU A 47 -6.04 3.40 -8.73
N PRO A 48 -5.41 4.55 -8.42
CA PRO A 48 -6.07 5.84 -8.47
C PRO A 48 -6.43 6.25 -9.88
N SER A 49 -7.50 7.02 -10.02
CA SER A 49 -7.96 7.63 -11.26
C SER A 49 -8.19 9.14 -11.05
N ALA A 50 -8.43 9.89 -12.13
CA ALA A 50 -8.77 11.30 -12.03
C ALA A 50 -10.03 11.57 -11.19
N GLU A 51 -10.94 10.60 -11.10
CA GLU A 51 -12.17 10.70 -10.30
C GLU A 51 -11.89 10.76 -8.79
N ASP A 52 -10.71 10.32 -8.35
CA ASP A 52 -10.31 10.32 -6.96
C ASP A 52 -9.77 11.67 -6.47
N ALA A 53 -9.51 12.62 -7.39
CA ALA A 53 -8.83 13.87 -7.08
C ALA A 53 -9.47 14.64 -5.91
N ALA A 54 -10.80 14.80 -5.92
CA ALA A 54 -11.51 15.50 -4.87
C ALA A 54 -11.42 14.77 -3.50
N ALA A 55 -11.45 13.44 -3.50
CA ALA A 55 -11.32 12.65 -2.29
C ALA A 55 -9.90 12.70 -1.73
N LEU A 56 -8.89 12.57 -2.58
CA LEU A 56 -7.49 12.68 -2.18
C LEU A 56 -7.15 14.09 -1.66
N LEU A 57 -7.68 15.15 -2.30
CA LEU A 57 -7.51 16.52 -1.80
C LEU A 57 -8.07 16.66 -0.38
N ARG A 58 -9.29 16.18 -0.12
CA ARG A 58 -9.86 16.17 1.24
C ARG A 58 -8.98 15.38 2.22
N LEU A 59 -8.51 14.19 1.81
CA LEU A 59 -7.68 13.34 2.64
C LEU A 59 -6.39 14.04 3.06
N PHE A 60 -5.71 14.71 2.12
CA PHE A 60 -4.41 15.34 2.35
C PHE A 60 -4.49 16.77 2.93
N THR A 61 -5.66 17.41 2.92
CA THR A 61 -5.87 18.72 3.56
C THR A 61 -6.43 18.62 4.98
N ASP A 62 -6.98 17.48 5.38
CA ASP A 62 -7.40 17.27 6.77
C ASP A 62 -6.19 16.91 7.65
N TYR A 63 -5.79 17.85 8.52
CA TYR A 63 -4.68 17.66 9.45
C TYR A 63 -4.79 16.38 10.29
N ARG A 64 -6.00 15.94 10.64
CA ARG A 64 -6.21 14.71 11.42
C ARG A 64 -5.70 13.46 10.67
N ASN A 65 -5.65 13.52 9.35
CA ASN A 65 -5.16 12.43 8.51
C ASN A 65 -3.64 12.46 8.35
N ILE A 66 -3.08 13.66 8.11
CA ILE A 66 -1.67 13.83 7.69
C ILE A 66 -0.70 14.16 8.83
N GLN A 67 -1.17 14.40 10.06
CA GLN A 67 -0.35 14.85 11.18
C GLN A 67 0.90 14.00 11.48
N TYR A 68 0.91 12.76 11.02
CA TYR A 68 2.00 11.80 11.19
C TYR A 68 2.79 11.53 9.90
N ASP A 69 2.42 12.16 8.78
CA ASP A 69 3.04 11.92 7.48
C ASP A 69 3.49 13.22 6.82
N LYS A 70 4.77 13.53 6.99
CA LYS A 70 5.38 14.72 6.38
C LYS A 70 5.47 14.66 4.86
N SER A 71 5.34 13.49 4.25
CA SER A 71 5.37 13.33 2.78
C SER A 71 4.15 13.96 2.11
N CYS A 72 3.08 14.22 2.88
CA CYS A 72 1.88 14.90 2.39
C CYS A 72 2.03 16.43 2.30
N THR A 73 3.17 17.00 2.69
CA THR A 73 3.42 18.44 2.60
C THR A 73 3.35 18.91 1.14
N GLY A 74 2.54 19.94 0.87
CA GLY A 74 2.34 20.48 -0.47
C GLY A 74 1.28 19.77 -1.33
N LEU A 75 0.57 18.78 -0.77
CA LEU A 75 -0.58 18.12 -1.43
C LEU A 75 -1.91 18.80 -1.08
N ASP A 76 -1.94 20.13 -1.16
CA ASP A 76 -3.05 20.98 -0.69
C ASP A 76 -3.78 21.73 -1.81
N SER A 77 -3.51 21.38 -3.08
CA SER A 77 -4.16 21.97 -4.24
C SER A 77 -4.61 20.91 -5.25
N ALA A 78 -5.61 21.23 -6.05
CA ALA A 78 -6.10 20.35 -7.10
C ALA A 78 -5.00 19.97 -8.10
N ASP A 79 -4.16 20.93 -8.48
CA ASP A 79 -3.05 20.70 -9.41
C ASP A 79 -2.01 19.75 -8.83
N ALA A 80 -1.69 19.86 -7.54
CA ALA A 80 -0.77 18.95 -6.85
C ALA A 80 -1.33 17.53 -6.81
N ILE A 81 -2.61 17.38 -6.55
CA ILE A 81 -3.29 16.07 -6.53
C ILE A 81 -3.36 15.45 -7.92
N ASP A 82 -3.70 16.22 -8.94
CA ASP A 82 -3.72 15.75 -10.33
C ASP A 82 -2.34 15.28 -10.78
N HIS A 83 -1.29 16.03 -10.40
CA HIS A 83 0.09 15.63 -10.67
C HIS A 83 0.46 14.33 -9.94
N LEU A 84 0.08 14.20 -8.67
CA LEU A 84 0.31 13.00 -7.86
C LEU A 84 -0.37 11.76 -8.48
N ILE A 85 -1.65 11.88 -8.88
CA ILE A 85 -2.39 10.79 -9.53
C ILE A 85 -1.67 10.35 -10.80
N LYS A 86 -1.28 11.30 -11.66
CA LYS A 86 -0.52 11.00 -12.87
C LYS A 86 0.79 10.27 -12.58
N GLN A 87 1.53 10.69 -11.55
CA GLN A 87 2.74 10.00 -11.12
C GLN A 87 2.47 8.58 -10.62
N TRP A 88 1.37 8.36 -9.89
CA TRP A 88 0.99 7.06 -9.37
C TRP A 88 0.51 6.08 -10.43
N GLN A 89 0.00 6.59 -11.54
CA GLN A 89 -0.42 5.80 -12.70
C GLN A 89 0.75 5.34 -13.57
N VAL A 90 1.93 5.94 -13.41
CA VAL A 90 3.14 5.53 -14.16
C VAL A 90 3.68 4.22 -13.58
N VAL A 91 3.66 3.19 -14.40
CA VAL A 91 4.27 1.88 -14.10
C VAL A 91 5.64 1.81 -14.75
N ASN A 92 6.67 1.60 -13.94
CA ASN A 92 8.03 1.31 -14.39
C ASN A 92 8.32 -0.19 -14.19
N LEU A 93 9.07 -0.78 -15.08
CA LEU A 93 9.61 -2.13 -14.92
C LEU A 93 11.15 -2.07 -14.87
N PRO A 94 11.79 -2.65 -13.82
CA PRO A 94 11.16 -3.30 -12.68
C PRO A 94 10.28 -2.34 -11.87
N LEU A 95 9.24 -2.87 -11.21
CA LEU A 95 8.32 -2.07 -10.41
C LEU A 95 9.05 -1.26 -9.35
N GLN A 96 8.72 0.02 -9.25
CA GLN A 96 9.27 0.94 -8.25
C GLN A 96 8.26 1.33 -7.17
N ARG A 97 6.96 1.19 -7.48
CA ARG A 97 5.85 1.46 -6.56
C ARG A 97 4.55 0.87 -7.09
N VAL A 98 3.59 0.67 -6.20
CA VAL A 98 2.18 0.40 -6.51
C VAL A 98 1.33 1.15 -5.48
N ASN A 99 0.89 2.36 -5.85
CA ASN A 99 0.00 3.14 -5.01
C ASN A 99 -1.45 2.80 -5.32
N ILE A 100 -2.27 2.72 -4.29
CA ILE A 100 -3.70 2.40 -4.39
C ILE A 100 -4.54 3.44 -3.66
N VAL A 101 -5.81 3.48 -4.01
CA VAL A 101 -6.86 4.11 -3.20
C VAL A 101 -7.68 3.03 -2.50
N VAL A 102 -8.15 3.36 -1.30
CA VAL A 102 -9.07 2.54 -0.52
C VAL A 102 -10.48 3.02 -0.81
N VAL A 103 -11.33 2.12 -1.27
CA VAL A 103 -12.71 2.42 -1.63
C VAL A 103 -13.66 1.62 -0.76
N ILE A 104 -14.65 2.29 -0.16
CA ILE A 104 -15.70 1.69 0.68
C ILE A 104 -17.04 2.23 0.17
N ASP A 105 -17.97 1.33 -0.17
CA ASP A 105 -19.29 1.68 -0.74
C ASP A 105 -19.18 2.65 -1.93
N GLY A 106 -18.21 2.40 -2.82
CA GLY A 106 -17.95 3.23 -4.00
C GLY A 106 -17.30 4.59 -3.74
N LYS A 107 -16.96 4.92 -2.48
CA LYS A 107 -16.31 6.18 -2.11
C LYS A 107 -14.84 5.96 -1.80
N THR A 108 -13.98 6.77 -2.38
CA THR A 108 -12.56 6.82 -2.02
C THR A 108 -12.41 7.49 -0.64
N VAL A 109 -11.90 6.69 0.32
CA VAL A 109 -11.79 7.06 1.75
C VAL A 109 -10.36 6.95 2.28
N GLY A 110 -9.41 6.62 1.43
CA GLY A 110 -8.04 6.49 1.85
C GLY A 110 -7.09 6.16 0.70
N THR A 111 -5.82 6.05 1.03
CA THR A 111 -4.74 5.69 0.11
C THR A 111 -3.69 4.84 0.81
N GLY A 112 -2.88 4.14 0.04
CA GLY A 112 -1.80 3.31 0.56
C GLY A 112 -1.12 2.52 -0.55
N GLY A 113 -0.71 1.30 -0.23
CA GLY A 113 -0.03 0.40 -1.15
C GLY A 113 1.44 0.23 -0.83
N LEU A 114 2.24 -0.02 -1.85
CA LEU A 114 3.70 -0.11 -1.78
C LEU A 114 4.29 1.17 -2.37
N GLY A 115 4.62 2.14 -1.51
CA GLY A 115 5.11 3.45 -1.92
C GLY A 115 6.50 3.43 -2.52
N TRP A 116 7.29 2.42 -2.16
CA TRP A 116 8.59 2.13 -2.75
C TRP A 116 8.77 0.62 -2.90
N ILE A 117 9.40 0.21 -4.01
CA ILE A 117 9.79 -1.17 -4.30
C ILE A 117 11.20 -1.14 -4.85
N GLY A 118 12.09 -1.98 -4.32
CA GLY A 118 13.46 -2.06 -4.80
C GLY A 118 14.22 -3.26 -4.25
N ARG A 119 15.41 -3.50 -4.80
CA ARG A 119 16.29 -4.59 -4.33
C ARG A 119 17.31 -4.06 -3.34
N ARG A 120 17.44 -4.77 -2.21
CA ARG A 120 18.50 -4.50 -1.24
C ARG A 120 19.85 -4.86 -1.82
N LYS A 121 20.82 -3.92 -1.77
CA LYS A 121 22.13 -4.08 -2.40
C LYS A 121 22.98 -5.19 -1.80
N THR A 122 22.77 -5.54 -0.53
CA THR A 122 23.60 -6.50 0.21
C THR A 122 23.29 -7.95 -0.10
N ASP A 123 22.04 -8.29 -0.42
CA ASP A 123 21.58 -9.66 -0.61
C ASP A 123 20.61 -9.84 -1.79
N GLY A 124 20.29 -8.78 -2.49
CA GLY A 124 19.43 -8.82 -3.68
C GLY A 124 17.94 -9.01 -3.41
N LYS A 125 17.51 -9.10 -2.15
CA LYS A 125 16.09 -9.27 -1.79
C LYS A 125 15.23 -8.14 -2.30
N LEU A 126 14.06 -8.47 -2.84
CA LEU A 126 13.05 -7.52 -3.28
C LEU A 126 12.23 -7.06 -2.07
N ILE A 127 12.28 -5.76 -1.80
CA ILE A 127 11.63 -5.14 -0.64
C ILE A 127 10.57 -4.17 -1.12
N GLY A 128 9.43 -4.14 -0.44
CA GLY A 128 8.40 -3.13 -0.64
C GLY A 128 8.10 -2.37 0.65
N ASP A 129 8.01 -1.04 0.59
CA ASP A 129 7.60 -0.22 1.74
C ASP A 129 6.09 0.01 1.67
N ALA A 130 5.35 -0.65 2.58
CA ALA A 130 3.90 -0.56 2.64
C ALA A 130 3.44 0.56 3.57
N GLY A 131 2.38 1.25 3.16
CA GLY A 131 1.73 2.28 3.94
C GLY A 131 0.22 2.30 3.73
N LEU A 132 -0.48 2.92 4.67
CA LEU A 132 -1.93 3.10 4.60
C LEU A 132 -2.35 4.35 5.35
N MET A 133 -3.19 5.16 4.73
CA MET A 133 -3.89 6.28 5.34
C MET A 133 -5.39 6.17 5.06
N LEU A 134 -6.22 6.32 6.10
CA LEU A 134 -7.68 6.38 5.99
C LEU A 134 -8.20 7.70 6.53
N GLU A 135 -9.25 8.23 5.95
CA GLU A 135 -10.05 9.30 6.54
C GLU A 135 -10.45 8.91 7.97
N THR A 136 -10.43 9.88 8.88
CA THR A 136 -10.64 9.64 10.31
C THR A 136 -11.95 8.92 10.60
N ASP A 137 -13.01 9.24 9.86
CA ASP A 137 -14.33 8.69 10.07
C ASP A 137 -14.46 7.20 9.69
N PHE A 138 -13.49 6.66 8.93
CA PHE A 138 -13.42 5.25 8.54
C PHE A 138 -12.43 4.43 9.38
N ARG A 139 -11.82 5.04 10.40
CA ARG A 139 -10.92 4.33 11.33
C ARG A 139 -11.70 3.54 12.37
N ASN A 140 -11.02 2.62 13.04
CA ASN A 140 -11.55 1.77 14.11
C ASN A 140 -12.68 0.79 13.73
N SER A 141 -12.97 0.65 12.42
CA SER A 141 -14.01 -0.25 11.88
C SER A 141 -13.45 -1.52 11.24
N GLY A 142 -12.15 -1.77 11.40
CA GLY A 142 -11.47 -2.94 10.82
C GLY A 142 -10.90 -2.71 9.41
N TYR A 143 -11.34 -1.69 8.70
CA TYR A 143 -10.91 -1.43 7.32
C TYR A 143 -9.40 -1.23 7.16
N GLY A 144 -8.76 -0.50 8.11
CA GLY A 144 -7.32 -0.30 8.06
C GLY A 144 -6.53 -1.59 8.24
N TYR A 145 -6.99 -2.47 9.12
CA TYR A 145 -6.40 -3.79 9.30
C TYR A 145 -6.54 -4.64 8.04
N GLU A 146 -7.76 -4.75 7.51
CA GLU A 146 -8.04 -5.57 6.32
C GLU A 146 -7.28 -5.06 5.08
N SER A 147 -7.31 -3.74 4.83
CA SER A 147 -6.59 -3.13 3.71
C SER A 147 -5.08 -3.38 3.80
N LEU A 148 -4.49 -3.24 4.99
CA LEU A 148 -3.06 -3.49 5.18
C LEU A 148 -2.70 -4.95 4.97
N CYS A 149 -3.51 -5.89 5.48
CA CYS A 149 -3.32 -7.32 5.22
C CYS A 149 -3.38 -7.64 3.72
N MET A 150 -4.35 -7.08 2.99
CA MET A 150 -4.46 -7.27 1.54
C MET A 150 -3.24 -6.72 0.79
N VAL A 151 -2.72 -5.56 1.18
CA VAL A 151 -1.51 -4.97 0.56
C VAL A 151 -0.28 -5.84 0.81
N ILE A 152 -0.07 -6.29 2.06
CA ILE A 152 1.07 -7.13 2.42
C ILE A 152 1.02 -8.46 1.68
N ASP A 153 -0.13 -9.14 1.73
CA ASP A 153 -0.31 -10.45 1.09
C ASP A 153 -0.15 -10.37 -0.43
N HIS A 154 -0.73 -9.33 -1.06
CA HIS A 154 -0.57 -9.05 -2.49
C HIS A 154 0.91 -8.80 -2.86
N GLY A 155 1.64 -8.07 -2.02
CA GLY A 155 3.08 -7.86 -2.15
C GLY A 155 3.85 -9.19 -2.21
N PHE A 156 3.58 -10.11 -1.31
CA PHE A 156 4.23 -11.41 -1.27
C PHE A 156 3.77 -12.37 -2.36
N CYS A 157 2.45 -12.50 -2.54
CA CYS A 157 1.87 -13.55 -3.39
C CYS A 157 1.84 -13.19 -4.87
N VAL A 158 1.69 -11.90 -5.21
CA VAL A 158 1.51 -11.43 -6.59
C VAL A 158 2.75 -10.70 -7.10
N LEU A 159 3.31 -9.78 -6.30
CA LEU A 159 4.45 -8.97 -6.72
C LEU A 159 5.80 -9.62 -6.40
N GLY A 160 5.81 -10.75 -5.67
CA GLY A 160 7.01 -11.55 -5.42
C GLY A 160 8.01 -10.90 -4.46
N MET A 161 7.54 -10.08 -3.52
CA MET A 161 8.40 -9.49 -2.48
C MET A 161 9.03 -10.57 -1.60
N ASP A 162 10.28 -10.35 -1.18
CA ASP A 162 10.95 -11.16 -0.16
C ASP A 162 10.68 -10.59 1.24
N GLU A 163 10.55 -9.25 1.33
CA GLU A 163 10.24 -8.53 2.57
C GLU A 163 9.28 -7.37 2.29
N VAL A 164 8.38 -7.10 3.24
CA VAL A 164 7.57 -5.88 3.30
C VAL A 164 7.95 -5.12 4.56
N HIS A 165 8.35 -3.86 4.37
CA HIS A 165 8.67 -2.94 5.44
C HIS A 165 7.49 -2.00 5.67
N ILE A 166 7.26 -1.64 6.92
CA ILE A 166 6.22 -0.70 7.33
C ILE A 166 6.82 0.18 8.40
N ALA A 167 6.69 1.49 8.28
CA ALA A 167 7.20 2.40 9.27
C ALA A 167 6.14 3.38 9.75
N CYS A 168 6.29 3.88 10.97
CA CYS A 168 5.52 5.02 11.44
C CYS A 168 6.32 5.83 12.48
N VAL A 169 6.02 7.12 12.56
CA VAL A 169 6.59 8.00 13.58
C VAL A 169 6.16 7.56 14.99
N ASP A 170 7.03 7.82 15.98
CA ASP A 170 6.79 7.40 17.36
C ASP A 170 5.48 7.92 17.96
N ALA A 171 5.03 9.08 17.52
CA ALA A 171 3.76 9.69 17.98
C ALA A 171 2.50 8.95 17.50
N ASN A 172 2.57 8.09 16.44
CA ASN A 172 1.42 7.39 15.89
C ASN A 172 1.04 6.14 16.72
N ALA A 173 0.51 6.37 17.92
CA ALA A 173 0.12 5.29 18.83
C ALA A 173 -0.94 4.35 18.26
N ALA A 174 -1.86 4.87 17.43
CA ALA A 174 -2.92 4.06 16.82
C ALA A 174 -2.33 3.02 15.85
N PHE A 175 -1.41 3.43 14.99
CA PHE A 175 -0.77 2.55 14.03
C PHE A 175 0.17 1.53 14.72
N LYS A 176 0.92 1.97 15.74
CA LYS A 176 1.68 1.04 16.59
C LYS A 176 0.79 -0.01 17.24
N GLY A 177 -0.40 0.40 17.70
CA GLY A 177 -1.40 -0.53 18.24
C GLY A 177 -1.89 -1.56 17.22
N LEU A 178 -2.08 -1.16 15.96
CA LEU A 178 -2.42 -2.05 14.86
C LEU A 178 -1.32 -3.09 14.64
N MET A 179 -0.07 -2.62 14.48
CA MET A 179 1.05 -3.51 14.16
C MET A 179 1.44 -4.44 15.31
N ASN A 180 1.60 -3.90 16.54
CA ASN A 180 2.13 -4.67 17.66
C ASN A 180 1.07 -5.54 18.33
N ARG A 181 -0.17 -5.02 18.52
CA ARG A 181 -1.20 -5.72 19.29
C ARG A 181 -2.13 -6.54 18.41
N LYS A 182 -2.55 -6.00 17.25
CA LYS A 182 -3.50 -6.70 16.39
C LYS A 182 -2.81 -7.64 15.40
N LEU A 183 -1.71 -7.20 14.79
CA LEU A 183 -0.90 -8.02 13.87
C LEU A 183 0.21 -8.82 14.59
N GLY A 184 0.59 -8.45 15.81
CA GLY A 184 1.55 -9.19 16.64
C GLY A 184 3.01 -9.07 16.19
N PHE A 185 3.33 -8.17 15.28
CA PHE A 185 4.71 -8.01 14.78
C PHE A 185 5.53 -7.14 15.74
N GLN A 186 6.83 -7.46 15.83
CA GLN A 186 7.80 -6.71 16.61
C GLN A 186 8.46 -5.64 15.74
N ALA A 187 8.63 -4.45 16.29
CA ALA A 187 9.28 -3.34 15.61
C ALA A 187 10.67 -3.08 16.16
N GLU A 188 11.51 -2.48 15.32
CA GLU A 188 12.76 -1.85 15.68
C GLU A 188 12.58 -0.33 15.71
N ARG A 189 13.33 0.37 16.58
CA ARG A 189 13.44 1.84 16.50
C ARG A 189 14.54 2.21 15.54
N ILE A 190 14.23 3.14 14.66
CA ILE A 190 15.20 3.75 13.75
C ILE A 190 15.12 5.26 13.84
N GLU A 191 16.18 5.94 13.43
CA GLU A 191 16.19 7.37 13.23
C GLU A 191 16.23 7.67 11.74
N ASP A 192 15.15 8.23 11.21
CA ASP A 192 15.04 8.67 9.83
C ASP A 192 15.35 10.18 9.70
N LYS A 193 16.01 10.58 8.61
CA LYS A 193 16.39 11.99 8.39
C LYS A 193 15.21 12.92 8.18
N MET A 194 14.13 12.43 7.58
CA MET A 194 12.92 13.22 7.28
C MET A 194 11.92 13.15 8.43
N PHE A 195 11.68 11.92 8.95
CA PHE A 195 10.61 11.66 9.91
C PHE A 195 11.09 11.68 11.36
N GLY A 196 12.41 11.59 11.61
CA GLY A 196 12.99 11.52 12.94
C GLY A 196 12.90 10.10 13.53
N ASN A 197 12.47 10.01 14.81
CA ASN A 197 12.33 8.70 15.45
C ASN A 197 11.11 7.94 14.91
N GLU A 198 11.36 6.79 14.31
CA GLU A 198 10.35 5.91 13.78
C GLU A 198 10.44 4.50 14.38
N TRP A 199 9.32 3.78 14.26
CA TRP A 199 9.25 2.36 14.45
C TRP A 199 9.11 1.71 13.07
N ILE A 200 9.95 0.69 12.79
CA ILE A 200 9.92 -0.08 11.56
C ILE A 200 9.66 -1.56 11.85
N TRP A 201 8.70 -2.13 11.12
CA TRP A 201 8.42 -3.57 11.07
C TRP A 201 8.96 -4.12 9.76
N ARG A 202 9.83 -5.13 9.83
CA ARG A 202 10.35 -5.85 8.67
C ARG A 202 9.71 -7.23 8.66
N ILE A 203 8.78 -7.44 7.77
CA ILE A 203 8.00 -8.67 7.67
C ILE A 203 8.59 -9.46 6.50
N THR A 204 9.09 -10.67 6.76
CA THR A 204 9.52 -11.57 5.69
C THR A 204 8.36 -12.40 5.17
N LYS A 205 8.52 -12.95 3.98
CA LYS A 205 7.49 -13.78 3.34
C LYS A 205 7.13 -14.99 4.20
N GLU A 206 8.13 -15.63 4.85
CA GLU A 206 7.93 -16.79 5.72
C GLU A 206 7.13 -16.41 6.97
N VAL A 207 7.55 -15.34 7.67
CA VAL A 207 6.84 -14.84 8.86
C VAL A 207 5.40 -14.44 8.54
N TRP A 208 5.18 -13.84 7.37
CA TRP A 208 3.82 -13.52 6.94
C TRP A 208 2.99 -14.79 6.66
N ALA A 209 3.54 -15.76 5.92
CA ALA A 209 2.85 -17.00 5.56
C ALA A 209 2.39 -17.80 6.80
N GLU A 210 3.20 -17.81 7.88
CA GLU A 210 2.89 -18.48 9.13
C GLU A 210 1.92 -17.67 10.03
N SER A 211 1.68 -16.40 9.70
CA SER A 211 0.81 -15.54 10.52
C SER A 211 -0.68 -15.86 10.29
N PRO A 212 -1.54 -15.71 11.30
CA PRO A 212 -2.99 -15.88 11.15
C PRO A 212 -3.64 -14.77 10.30
N HIS A 213 -2.85 -13.85 9.75
CA HIS A 213 -3.30 -12.70 8.98
C HIS A 213 -3.10 -12.88 7.48
N SER A 214 -2.27 -13.84 7.08
CA SER A 214 -2.01 -14.19 5.68
C SER A 214 -3.17 -14.96 5.04
N ALA A 215 -3.17 -15.05 3.71
CA ALA A 215 -4.13 -15.86 2.99
C ALA A 215 -4.05 -17.35 3.37
N GLN A 216 -2.86 -17.83 3.72
CA GLN A 216 -2.64 -19.21 4.17
C GLN A 216 -3.09 -19.43 5.61
N GLY A 217 -2.86 -18.47 6.49
CA GLY A 217 -3.21 -18.57 7.90
C GLY A 217 -4.71 -18.35 8.21
N ARG A 218 -5.46 -17.75 7.27
CA ARG A 218 -6.92 -17.55 7.37
C ARG A 218 -7.72 -18.72 6.76
N ALA A 219 -7.06 -19.74 6.22
CA ALA A 219 -7.68 -20.89 5.54
C ALA A 219 -8.33 -21.89 6.54
#